data_53dbaa02145feb07bcc4a7d4b5620f05
#
_entry.id   53dbaa02145feb07bcc4a7d4b5620f05
#
_cell.length_a   1.000
_cell.length_b   1.000
_cell.length_c   1.000
_cell.angle_alpha   90.00
_cell.angle_beta   90.00
_cell.angle_gamma   90.00
#
_symmetry.space_group_name_H-M   'P 1'
#
loop_
_entity.id
_entity.type
_entity.pdbx_description
1 polymer ?
#
loop_
_entity_poly.entity_id
_entity_poly.type
_entity_poly.pdbx_seq_one_letter_code
_entity_poly.pdbx_strand_id
1 'polypeptide(L)'
;EDTLFIIDNFNTTASQDGLLSVVMKYRCRILFTTRSSFNNYTFMNLEEIGDTDALIKLMGCFYSDAEKNRTILEQIIQTVHSHTLAVEMSARLLESGIMEPLLLLKKLKEEKVALDATDTIGISKDGKSRKATYYDHIHTLFSLYQLSEAETDIMRNLALASFSGVQNRLFANWLKLRDMNTVNDLIEKGFIKAMEGRMIALHPMMQKVTMEETKPSVQTCHTLLESLQQICLRHGEEVSYYKQLFQTIEFVINQIEND
;
A
#
# COMPACT_ATOMS: atom_id res chain seq x y z
N GLU A 1 2.71 35.29 -2.21
CA GLU A 1 2.12 34.96 -3.54
C GLU A 1 2.92 33.85 -4.25
N ASP A 2 4.08 33.48 -3.72
CA ASP A 2 4.89 32.35 -4.21
C ASP A 2 4.66 31.07 -3.38
N THR A 3 3.51 30.94 -2.77
CA THR A 3 3.16 29.77 -1.95
C THR A 3 2.45 28.74 -2.81
N LEU A 4 2.90 27.49 -2.74
CA LEU A 4 2.22 26.32 -3.27
C LEU A 4 1.64 25.49 -2.11
N PHE A 5 0.34 25.31 -2.10
CA PHE A 5 -0.30 24.32 -1.23
C PHE A 5 -0.37 22.97 -1.93
N ILE A 6 0.14 21.94 -1.28
CA ILE A 6 0.02 20.56 -1.76
C ILE A 6 -0.94 19.84 -0.80
N ILE A 7 -2.06 19.36 -1.35
CA ILE A 7 -3.06 18.58 -0.60
C ILE A 7 -3.02 17.16 -1.18
N ASP A 8 -2.39 16.27 -0.42
CA ASP A 8 -2.19 14.88 -0.85
C ASP A 8 -3.38 14.00 -0.45
N ASN A 9 -3.73 13.06 -1.34
CA ASN A 9 -4.78 12.04 -1.15
C ASN A 9 -6.17 12.64 -0.85
N PHE A 10 -6.52 13.75 -1.50
CA PHE A 10 -7.81 14.41 -1.35
C PHE A 10 -8.91 13.66 -2.14
N ASN A 11 -9.60 12.74 -1.47
CA ASN A 11 -10.57 11.83 -2.09
C ASN A 11 -12.05 12.17 -1.75
N THR A 12 -12.30 13.30 -1.12
CA THR A 12 -13.64 13.83 -0.84
C THR A 12 -14.13 14.71 -1.98
N THR A 13 -15.43 14.86 -2.12
CA THR A 13 -16.00 15.85 -3.06
C THR A 13 -15.94 17.24 -2.44
N ALA A 14 -15.76 18.28 -3.27
CA ALA A 14 -15.72 19.67 -2.81
C ALA A 14 -17.00 20.11 -2.03
N SER A 15 -18.12 19.43 -2.25
CA SER A 15 -19.37 19.65 -1.51
C SER A 15 -19.40 18.98 -0.14
N GLN A 16 -18.52 18.04 0.12
CA GLN A 16 -18.44 17.30 1.40
C GLN A 16 -17.40 17.88 2.35
N ASP A 17 -16.44 18.65 1.84
CA ASP A 17 -15.39 19.27 2.65
C ASP A 17 -15.57 20.79 2.74
N GLY A 18 -16.09 21.25 3.86
CA GLY A 18 -16.26 22.68 4.14
C GLY A 18 -14.95 23.44 4.25
N LEU A 19 -13.82 22.77 4.58
CA LEU A 19 -12.50 23.39 4.70
C LEU A 19 -11.90 23.72 3.34
N LEU A 20 -12.21 22.94 2.29
CA LEU A 20 -11.75 23.24 0.94
C LEU A 20 -12.18 24.63 0.49
N SER A 21 -13.41 25.05 0.80
CA SER A 21 -13.94 26.37 0.49
C SER A 21 -13.16 27.51 1.17
N VAL A 22 -12.55 27.23 2.32
CA VAL A 22 -11.68 28.17 3.06
C VAL A 22 -10.32 28.25 2.38
N VAL A 23 -9.71 27.10 2.06
CA VAL A 23 -8.40 27.03 1.37
C VAL A 23 -8.46 27.73 0.01
N MET A 24 -9.56 27.56 -0.73
CA MET A 24 -9.77 28.16 -2.05
C MET A 24 -9.90 29.71 -2.02
N LYS A 25 -10.12 30.31 -0.86
CA LYS A 25 -10.12 31.78 -0.71
C LYS A 25 -8.73 32.37 -0.70
N TYR A 26 -7.69 31.57 -0.47
CA TYR A 26 -6.32 32.07 -0.48
C TYR A 26 -5.80 32.23 -1.91
N ARG A 27 -5.11 33.35 -2.19
CA ARG A 27 -4.47 33.60 -3.49
C ARG A 27 -3.13 32.88 -3.60
N CYS A 28 -3.16 31.56 -3.64
CA CYS A 28 -1.99 30.70 -3.77
C CYS A 28 -2.23 29.65 -4.87
N ARG A 29 -1.15 29.01 -5.31
CA ARG A 29 -1.25 27.84 -6.18
C ARG A 29 -1.58 26.63 -5.33
N ILE A 30 -2.50 25.79 -5.82
CA ILE A 30 -2.94 24.59 -5.10
C ILE A 30 -2.74 23.40 -6.03
N LEU A 31 -2.07 22.36 -5.53
CA LEU A 31 -1.92 21.07 -6.17
C LEU A 31 -2.62 20.00 -5.33
N PHE A 32 -3.53 19.27 -5.93
CA PHE A 32 -4.17 18.12 -5.28
C PHE A 32 -3.66 16.82 -5.90
N THR A 33 -3.36 15.82 -5.07
CA THR A 33 -3.38 14.44 -5.54
C THR A 33 -4.73 13.82 -5.13
N THR A 34 -5.46 13.27 -6.08
CA THR A 34 -6.82 12.78 -5.84
C THR A 34 -7.18 11.65 -6.80
N ARG A 35 -8.09 10.79 -6.36
CA ARG A 35 -8.78 9.79 -7.20
C ARG A 35 -10.17 10.25 -7.63
N SER A 36 -10.60 11.42 -7.16
CA SER A 36 -11.88 12.03 -7.50
C SER A 36 -11.71 13.05 -8.63
N SER A 37 -12.73 13.20 -9.47
CA SER A 37 -12.75 14.24 -10.52
C SER A 37 -13.48 15.48 -10.00
N PHE A 38 -12.92 16.66 -10.28
CA PHE A 38 -13.50 17.96 -9.94
C PHE A 38 -13.69 18.81 -11.20
N ASN A 39 -14.89 19.32 -11.41
CA ASN A 39 -15.27 19.97 -12.67
C ASN A 39 -14.61 21.33 -12.97
N ASN A 40 -13.88 21.92 -12.02
CA ASN A 40 -13.37 23.31 -12.13
C ASN A 40 -11.84 23.41 -12.03
N TYR A 41 -11.11 22.32 -12.29
CA TYR A 41 -9.64 22.27 -12.13
C TYR A 41 -8.99 21.69 -13.38
N THR A 42 -7.73 22.08 -13.61
CA THR A 42 -6.90 21.45 -14.63
C THR A 42 -6.42 20.11 -14.10
N PHE A 43 -6.72 19.05 -14.82
CA PHE A 43 -6.28 17.69 -14.48
C PHE A 43 -5.00 17.32 -15.21
N MET A 44 -4.14 16.61 -14.51
CA MET A 44 -3.06 15.83 -15.07
C MET A 44 -3.24 14.38 -14.61
N ASN A 45 -3.64 13.51 -15.53
CA ASN A 45 -3.74 12.08 -15.20
C ASN A 45 -2.34 11.48 -15.05
N LEU A 46 -2.12 10.79 -13.93
CA LEU A 46 -0.95 9.93 -13.76
C LEU A 46 -1.35 8.54 -14.25
N GLU A 47 -0.77 8.15 -15.37
CA GLU A 47 -0.94 6.82 -15.95
C GLU A 47 0.26 5.94 -15.54
N GLU A 48 0.12 4.63 -15.76
CA GLU A 48 1.20 3.68 -15.60
C GLU A 48 2.36 4.01 -16.57
N ILE A 49 3.56 3.62 -16.18
CA ILE A 49 4.74 3.80 -17.03
C ILE A 49 4.56 2.95 -18.30
N GLY A 50 4.33 3.60 -19.44
CA GLY A 50 4.15 2.94 -20.74
C GLY A 50 5.47 2.44 -21.37
N ASP A 51 6.61 2.91 -20.87
CA ASP A 51 7.94 2.54 -21.36
C ASP A 51 8.40 1.22 -20.72
N THR A 52 8.36 0.15 -21.51
CA THR A 52 8.80 -1.18 -21.08
C THR A 52 10.27 -1.22 -20.70
N ASP A 53 11.13 -0.44 -21.38
CA ASP A 53 12.57 -0.39 -21.05
C ASP A 53 12.80 0.25 -19.69
N ALA A 54 12.01 1.28 -19.33
CA ALA A 54 12.04 1.87 -17.99
C ALA A 54 11.59 0.87 -16.92
N LEU A 55 10.58 0.05 -17.21
CA LEU A 55 10.11 -1.00 -16.29
C LEU A 55 11.09 -2.15 -16.16
N ILE A 56 11.79 -2.55 -17.22
CA ILE A 56 12.90 -3.53 -17.14
C ILE A 56 14.04 -2.97 -16.28
N LYS A 57 14.39 -1.70 -16.43
CA LYS A 57 15.39 -1.05 -15.56
C LYS A 57 14.92 -1.01 -14.11
N LEU A 58 13.64 -0.74 -13.87
CA LEU A 58 13.06 -0.83 -12.52
C LEU A 58 13.21 -2.25 -11.95
N MET A 59 12.88 -3.28 -12.73
CA MET A 59 13.08 -4.67 -12.30
C MET A 59 14.57 -4.96 -12.01
N GLY A 60 15.49 -4.43 -12.81
CA GLY A 60 16.93 -4.56 -12.61
C GLY A 60 17.47 -3.90 -11.33
N CYS A 61 16.71 -2.99 -10.71
CA CYS A 61 17.05 -2.47 -9.39
C CYS A 61 16.85 -3.51 -8.27
N PHE A 62 16.04 -4.54 -8.50
CA PHE A 62 15.63 -5.52 -7.50
C PHE A 62 15.92 -6.97 -7.91
N TYR A 63 16.16 -7.25 -9.18
CA TYR A 63 16.44 -8.59 -9.72
C TYR A 63 17.69 -8.56 -10.57
N SER A 64 18.75 -9.22 -10.09
CA SER A 64 20.11 -9.18 -10.67
C SER A 64 20.18 -9.77 -12.09
N ASP A 65 19.35 -10.77 -12.41
CA ASP A 65 19.30 -11.43 -13.71
C ASP A 65 18.24 -10.83 -14.66
N ALA A 66 17.80 -9.57 -14.43
CA ALA A 66 16.75 -8.95 -15.23
C ALA A 66 17.06 -8.93 -16.73
N GLU A 67 18.25 -8.53 -17.13
CA GLU A 67 18.62 -8.50 -18.57
C GLU A 67 18.71 -9.89 -19.21
N LYS A 68 19.15 -10.90 -18.48
CA LYS A 68 19.17 -12.29 -18.98
C LYS A 68 17.77 -12.83 -19.25
N ASN A 69 16.80 -12.41 -18.45
CA ASN A 69 15.42 -12.90 -18.53
C ASN A 69 14.48 -11.91 -19.22
N ARG A 70 15.03 -10.88 -19.90
CA ARG A 70 14.30 -9.74 -20.44
C ARG A 70 13.00 -10.12 -21.16
N THR A 71 13.05 -11.08 -22.07
CA THR A 71 11.89 -11.50 -22.88
C THR A 71 10.72 -12.02 -22.01
N ILE A 72 11.04 -12.76 -20.94
CA ILE A 72 10.00 -13.27 -20.01
C ILE A 72 9.50 -12.14 -19.12
N LEU A 73 10.39 -11.27 -18.67
CA LEU A 73 10.04 -10.11 -17.84
C LEU A 73 9.14 -9.12 -18.58
N GLU A 74 9.35 -8.88 -19.87
CA GLU A 74 8.45 -8.08 -20.71
C GLU A 74 7.04 -8.67 -20.73
N GLN A 75 6.91 -10.01 -20.78
CA GLN A 75 5.59 -10.66 -20.68
C GLN A 75 4.98 -10.54 -19.27
N ILE A 76 5.79 -10.61 -18.21
CA ILE A 76 5.32 -10.38 -16.84
C ILE A 76 4.80 -8.94 -16.73
N ILE A 77 5.56 -7.94 -17.17
CA ILE A 77 5.17 -6.53 -17.18
C ILE A 77 3.84 -6.32 -17.89
N GLN A 78 3.67 -6.92 -19.08
CA GLN A 78 2.41 -6.87 -19.83
C GLN A 78 1.27 -7.54 -19.07
N THR A 79 1.53 -8.69 -18.44
CA THR A 79 0.50 -9.43 -17.68
C THR A 79 0.01 -8.63 -16.49
N VAL A 80 0.89 -7.95 -15.76
CA VAL A 80 0.55 -7.06 -14.63
C VAL A 80 0.20 -5.63 -15.07
N HIS A 81 -0.07 -5.42 -16.37
CA HIS A 81 -0.49 -4.14 -16.97
C HIS A 81 0.41 -2.95 -16.62
N SER A 82 1.72 -3.16 -16.57
CA SER A 82 2.73 -2.13 -16.25
C SER A 82 2.57 -1.49 -14.85
N HIS A 83 1.79 -2.11 -13.96
CA HIS A 83 1.59 -1.58 -12.62
C HIS A 83 2.89 -1.68 -11.80
N THR A 84 3.48 -0.53 -11.47
CA THR A 84 4.84 -0.44 -10.91
C THR A 84 5.05 -1.23 -9.62
N LEU A 85 4.06 -1.25 -8.70
CA LEU A 85 4.14 -2.07 -7.49
C LEU A 85 4.19 -3.57 -7.81
N ALA A 86 3.36 -4.04 -8.76
CA ALA A 86 3.36 -5.45 -9.16
C ALA A 86 4.66 -5.83 -9.87
N VAL A 87 5.22 -4.92 -10.67
CA VAL A 87 6.53 -5.08 -11.33
C VAL A 87 7.64 -5.18 -10.28
N GLU A 88 7.67 -4.28 -9.29
CA GLU A 88 8.64 -4.32 -8.19
C GLU A 88 8.53 -5.62 -7.38
N MET A 89 7.32 -5.98 -6.94
CA MET A 89 7.09 -7.21 -6.18
C MET A 89 7.50 -8.46 -6.96
N SER A 90 7.20 -8.50 -8.26
CA SER A 90 7.64 -9.60 -9.14
C SER A 90 9.17 -9.71 -9.19
N ALA A 91 9.88 -8.58 -9.32
CA ALA A 91 11.33 -8.58 -9.36
C ALA A 91 11.94 -9.06 -8.03
N ARG A 92 11.44 -8.60 -6.89
CA ARG A 92 11.89 -9.05 -5.56
C ARG A 92 11.60 -10.53 -5.31
N LEU A 93 10.44 -11.03 -5.76
CA LEU A 93 10.11 -12.45 -5.68
C LEU A 93 11.07 -13.30 -6.48
N LEU A 94 11.46 -12.85 -7.67
CA LEU A 94 12.46 -13.54 -8.50
C LEU A 94 13.85 -13.51 -7.87
N GLU A 95 14.28 -12.37 -7.31
CA GLU A 95 15.58 -12.27 -6.62
C GLU A 95 15.66 -13.17 -5.40
N SER A 96 14.57 -13.35 -4.66
CA SER A 96 14.53 -14.26 -3.51
C SER A 96 14.74 -15.73 -3.86
N GLY A 97 14.69 -16.08 -5.15
CA GLY A 97 14.82 -17.47 -5.63
C GLY A 97 13.64 -18.39 -5.30
N ILE A 98 12.57 -17.85 -4.71
CA ILE A 98 11.34 -18.62 -4.42
C ILE A 98 10.71 -19.15 -5.71
N MET A 99 10.89 -18.40 -6.82
CA MET A 99 10.23 -18.71 -8.08
C MET A 99 11.08 -18.34 -9.30
N GLU A 100 11.06 -19.19 -10.32
CA GLU A 100 11.66 -18.91 -11.61
C GLU A 100 10.77 -18.02 -12.48
N PRO A 101 11.32 -17.16 -13.37
CA PRO A 101 10.56 -16.21 -14.19
C PRO A 101 9.42 -16.83 -14.99
N LEU A 102 9.66 -18.00 -15.61
CA LEU A 102 8.65 -18.68 -16.41
C LEU A 102 7.50 -19.22 -15.57
N LEU A 103 7.80 -19.69 -14.36
CA LEU A 103 6.79 -20.19 -13.43
C LEU A 103 5.92 -19.03 -12.89
N LEU A 104 6.57 -17.90 -12.57
CA LEU A 104 5.85 -16.69 -12.14
C LEU A 104 4.89 -16.21 -13.23
N LEU A 105 5.37 -16.12 -14.48
CA LEU A 105 4.52 -15.72 -15.61
C LEU A 105 3.31 -16.65 -15.77
N LYS A 106 3.54 -17.98 -15.63
CA LYS A 106 2.47 -18.97 -15.71
C LYS A 106 1.44 -18.75 -14.61
N LYS A 107 1.87 -18.55 -13.36
CA LYS A 107 0.98 -18.31 -12.21
C LYS A 107 0.14 -17.04 -12.39
N LEU A 108 0.75 -15.94 -12.79
CA LEU A 108 0.05 -14.68 -13.06
C LEU A 108 -0.99 -14.80 -14.20
N LYS A 109 -0.75 -15.66 -15.18
CA LYS A 109 -1.71 -15.92 -16.27
C LYS A 109 -2.83 -16.86 -15.85
N GLU A 110 -2.55 -17.89 -15.06
CA GLU A 110 -3.55 -18.88 -14.60
C GLU A 110 -4.62 -18.22 -13.72
N GLU A 111 -4.23 -17.33 -12.82
CA GLU A 111 -5.21 -16.65 -11.94
C GLU A 111 -6.09 -15.66 -12.70
N LYS A 112 -5.58 -15.00 -13.73
CA LYS A 112 -6.41 -14.17 -14.60
C LYS A 112 -7.57 -14.93 -15.22
N VAL A 113 -7.37 -16.18 -15.60
CA VAL A 113 -8.42 -17.05 -16.19
C VAL A 113 -9.46 -17.47 -15.13
N ALA A 114 -9.04 -17.67 -13.88
CA ALA A 114 -9.96 -18.06 -12.81
C ALA A 114 -10.86 -16.89 -12.38
N LEU A 115 -10.37 -15.67 -12.42
CA LEU A 115 -11.07 -14.44 -12.02
C LEU A 115 -12.04 -13.94 -13.10
N ASP A 116 -11.69 -14.05 -14.38
CA ASP A 116 -12.59 -13.74 -15.49
C ASP A 116 -13.85 -14.64 -15.51
N ALA A 117 -13.81 -15.77 -14.78
CA ALA A 117 -14.91 -16.74 -14.72
C ALA A 117 -15.88 -16.54 -13.53
N THR A 118 -15.49 -15.79 -12.49
CA THR A 118 -16.25 -15.78 -11.22
C THR A 118 -16.79 -14.45 -10.74
N ASP A 119 -16.29 -13.28 -11.14
CA ASP A 119 -16.74 -12.04 -10.50
C ASP A 119 -16.91 -10.83 -11.42
N THR A 120 -18.11 -10.71 -11.98
CA THR A 120 -18.77 -9.43 -12.24
C THR A 120 -19.46 -8.91 -10.98
N ILE A 121 -18.81 -8.78 -9.86
CA ILE A 121 -19.37 -8.03 -8.73
C ILE A 121 -19.14 -6.56 -8.97
N GLY A 122 -20.24 -5.87 -9.26
CA GLY A 122 -20.29 -4.47 -9.62
C GLY A 122 -19.72 -3.52 -8.57
N ILE A 123 -18.47 -3.12 -8.77
CA ILE A 123 -17.99 -1.84 -8.26
C ILE A 123 -18.11 -0.85 -9.41
N SER A 124 -19.28 -0.20 -9.51
CA SER A 124 -19.57 0.81 -10.49
C SER A 124 -18.98 2.16 -10.12
N LYS A 125 -17.97 2.61 -10.84
CA LYS A 125 -17.69 3.99 -11.29
C LYS A 125 -16.30 4.12 -11.92
N ASP A 126 -16.27 4.55 -13.16
CA ASP A 126 -15.15 5.09 -13.96
C ASP A 126 -13.77 4.38 -13.88
N GLY A 127 -13.41 3.60 -14.88
CA GLY A 127 -12.10 2.97 -15.06
C GLY A 127 -11.90 1.59 -14.39
N LYS A 128 -12.91 0.84 -14.16
CA LYS A 128 -13.09 -0.24 -13.19
C LYS A 128 -12.47 -1.59 -13.50
N SER A 129 -12.43 -2.02 -14.71
CA SER A 129 -11.86 -3.33 -15.07
C SER A 129 -10.35 -3.38 -14.78
N ARG A 130 -9.63 -2.26 -14.95
CA ARG A 130 -8.19 -2.19 -14.67
C ARG A 130 -7.87 -2.27 -13.17
N LYS A 131 -8.66 -1.62 -12.31
CA LYS A 131 -8.38 -1.62 -10.85
C LYS A 131 -8.58 -2.99 -10.21
N ALA A 132 -9.60 -3.74 -10.62
CA ALA A 132 -9.79 -5.11 -10.15
C ALA A 132 -8.58 -5.98 -10.55
N THR A 133 -8.16 -5.92 -11.80
CA THR A 133 -7.02 -6.70 -12.31
C THR A 133 -5.71 -6.42 -11.55
N TYR A 134 -5.42 -5.16 -11.20
CA TYR A 134 -4.22 -4.84 -10.41
C TYR A 134 -4.26 -5.41 -9.00
N TYR A 135 -5.41 -5.34 -8.37
CA TYR A 135 -5.62 -5.93 -7.06
C TYR A 135 -5.34 -7.44 -7.08
N ASP A 136 -5.88 -8.14 -8.07
CA ASP A 136 -5.73 -9.58 -8.22
C ASP A 136 -4.25 -9.99 -8.38
N HIS A 137 -3.49 -9.25 -9.18
CA HIS A 137 -2.05 -9.51 -9.32
C HIS A 137 -1.26 -9.25 -8.03
N ILE A 138 -1.60 -8.20 -7.28
CA ILE A 138 -0.96 -7.95 -5.98
C ILE A 138 -1.32 -9.04 -4.98
N HIS A 139 -2.58 -9.49 -4.96
CA HIS A 139 -3.05 -10.59 -4.13
C HIS A 139 -2.30 -11.90 -4.46
N THR A 140 -2.18 -12.23 -5.77
CA THR A 140 -1.38 -13.39 -6.21
C THR A 140 0.05 -13.32 -5.72
N LEU A 141 0.71 -12.19 -5.94
CA LEU A 141 2.10 -11.99 -5.50
C LEU A 141 2.21 -12.11 -3.98
N PHE A 142 1.28 -11.55 -3.22
CA PHE A 142 1.23 -11.69 -1.78
C PHE A 142 1.18 -13.17 -1.35
N SER A 143 0.30 -13.95 -1.95
CA SER A 143 0.12 -15.37 -1.64
C SER A 143 1.36 -16.21 -1.97
N LEU A 144 2.08 -15.87 -3.03
CA LEU A 144 3.28 -16.59 -3.47
C LEU A 144 4.48 -16.46 -2.52
N TYR A 145 4.54 -15.40 -1.72
CA TYR A 145 5.62 -15.20 -0.75
C TYR A 145 5.54 -16.13 0.47
N GLN A 146 4.37 -16.70 0.77
CA GLN A 146 4.17 -17.59 1.93
C GLN A 146 4.75 -16.99 3.22
N LEU A 147 4.22 -15.85 3.65
CA LEU A 147 4.69 -15.16 4.85
C LEU A 147 4.63 -16.07 6.08
N SER A 148 5.65 -16.01 6.92
CA SER A 148 5.63 -16.64 8.23
C SER A 148 4.56 -16.03 9.14
N GLU A 149 4.23 -16.72 10.24
CA GLU A 149 3.27 -16.21 11.21
C GLU A 149 3.68 -14.85 11.78
N ALA A 150 4.97 -14.67 12.10
CA ALA A 150 5.51 -13.42 12.61
C ALA A 150 5.42 -12.28 11.58
N GLU A 151 5.70 -12.55 10.31
CA GLU A 151 5.55 -11.59 9.22
C GLU A 151 4.07 -11.23 9.00
N THR A 152 3.20 -12.24 9.01
CA THR A 152 1.76 -12.03 8.88
C THR A 152 1.20 -11.18 10.01
N ASP A 153 1.67 -11.39 11.24
CA ASP A 153 1.26 -10.59 12.40
C ASP A 153 1.70 -9.13 12.28
N ILE A 154 2.93 -8.88 11.85
CA ILE A 154 3.43 -7.52 11.58
C ILE A 154 2.61 -6.86 10.48
N MET A 155 2.37 -7.55 9.36
CA MET A 155 1.58 -7.03 8.25
C MET A 155 0.15 -6.70 8.68
N ARG A 156 -0.50 -7.61 9.42
CA ARG A 156 -1.86 -7.42 9.96
C ARG A 156 -1.97 -6.18 10.81
N ASN A 157 -1.06 -5.99 11.75
CA ASN A 157 -1.07 -4.85 12.65
C ASN A 157 -0.69 -3.54 11.92
N LEU A 158 0.24 -3.58 10.97
CA LEU A 158 0.62 -2.40 10.18
C LEU A 158 -0.48 -1.99 9.20
N ALA A 159 -1.33 -2.93 8.77
CA ALA A 159 -2.50 -2.63 7.95
C ALA A 159 -3.55 -1.76 8.68
N LEU A 160 -3.51 -1.73 10.01
CA LEU A 160 -4.33 -0.84 10.84
C LEU A 160 -3.70 0.54 11.05
N ALA A 161 -2.49 0.79 10.57
CA ALA A 161 -1.87 2.10 10.64
C ALA A 161 -2.32 3.00 9.47
N SER A 162 -2.19 4.31 9.67
CA SER A 162 -2.49 5.30 8.63
C SER A 162 -1.60 5.13 7.40
N PHE A 163 -2.11 5.48 6.21
CA PHE A 163 -1.32 5.55 4.97
C PHE A 163 -0.14 6.53 5.04
N SER A 164 -0.20 7.52 5.91
CA SER A 164 0.94 8.42 6.18
C SER A 164 2.09 7.71 6.90
N GLY A 165 1.86 6.48 7.33
CA GLY A 165 2.84 5.65 8.01
C GLY A 165 2.91 5.90 9.50
N VAL A 166 3.73 5.08 10.15
CA VAL A 166 4.05 5.16 11.57
C VAL A 166 5.57 5.09 11.75
N GLN A 167 6.09 5.78 12.75
CA GLN A 167 7.52 5.68 13.08
C GLN A 167 7.85 4.25 13.49
N ASN A 168 8.89 3.65 12.90
CA ASN A 168 9.23 2.26 13.07
C ASN A 168 9.45 1.85 14.54
N ARG A 169 10.09 2.72 15.34
CA ARG A 169 10.30 2.47 16.78
C ARG A 169 9.00 2.50 17.59
N LEU A 170 8.08 3.42 17.24
CA LEU A 170 6.76 3.47 17.89
C LEU A 170 5.98 2.19 17.59
N PHE A 171 5.94 1.78 16.33
CA PHE A 171 5.30 0.55 15.91
C PHE A 171 5.87 -0.68 16.61
N ALA A 172 7.22 -0.79 16.67
CA ALA A 172 7.89 -1.85 17.40
C ALA A 172 7.53 -1.87 18.89
N ASN A 173 7.46 -0.70 19.52
CA ASN A 173 7.05 -0.58 20.92
C ASN A 173 5.59 -1.00 21.14
N TRP A 174 4.67 -0.60 20.24
CA TRP A 174 3.26 -0.98 20.33
C TRP A 174 3.05 -2.49 20.22
N LEU A 175 3.82 -3.15 19.36
CA LEU A 175 3.79 -4.61 19.21
C LEU A 175 4.70 -5.37 20.18
N LYS A 176 5.44 -4.63 21.04
CA LYS A 176 6.41 -5.24 21.98
C LYS A 176 7.45 -6.13 21.26
N LEU A 177 7.87 -5.73 20.06
CA LEU A 177 8.84 -6.48 19.27
C LEU A 177 10.20 -6.50 19.97
N ARG A 178 10.88 -7.62 19.92
CA ARG A 178 12.23 -7.79 20.49
C ARG A 178 13.29 -7.07 19.65
N ASP A 179 13.11 -7.06 18.33
CA ASP A 179 13.99 -6.45 17.34
C ASP A 179 13.20 -6.07 16.09
N MET A 180 13.91 -5.52 15.11
CA MET A 180 13.32 -5.05 13.84
C MET A 180 13.60 -6.01 12.66
N ASN A 181 14.16 -7.19 12.90
CA ASN A 181 14.61 -8.08 11.82
C ASN A 181 13.44 -8.44 10.89
N THR A 182 12.34 -8.92 11.43
CA THR A 182 11.16 -9.29 10.64
C THR A 182 10.56 -8.10 9.87
N VAL A 183 10.59 -6.89 10.45
CA VAL A 183 10.17 -5.66 9.74
C VAL A 183 11.12 -5.34 8.59
N ASN A 184 12.44 -5.49 8.80
CA ASN A 184 13.44 -5.27 7.76
C ASN A 184 13.31 -6.30 6.64
N ASP A 185 13.08 -7.56 6.97
CA ASP A 185 12.83 -8.61 5.96
C ASP A 185 11.61 -8.28 5.10
N LEU A 186 10.53 -7.76 5.70
CA LEU A 186 9.34 -7.30 4.97
C LEU A 186 9.61 -6.06 4.12
N ILE A 187 10.51 -5.18 4.52
CA ILE A 187 10.98 -4.04 3.71
C ILE A 187 11.78 -4.56 2.51
N GLU A 188 12.70 -5.50 2.72
CA GLU A 188 13.49 -6.12 1.64
C GLU A 188 12.61 -6.88 0.65
N LYS A 189 11.60 -7.58 1.13
CA LYS A 189 10.59 -8.24 0.28
C LYS A 189 9.67 -7.26 -0.47
N GLY A 190 9.68 -5.96 -0.12
CA GLY A 190 8.87 -4.92 -0.77
C GLY A 190 7.43 -4.82 -0.25
N PHE A 191 7.08 -5.50 0.84
CA PHE A 191 5.76 -5.39 1.46
C PHE A 191 5.59 -4.09 2.25
N ILE A 192 6.63 -3.70 2.98
CA ILE A 192 6.67 -2.48 3.78
C ILE A 192 7.53 -1.44 3.06
N LYS A 193 7.00 -0.23 2.92
CA LYS A 193 7.72 0.92 2.41
C LYS A 193 8.40 1.65 3.56
N ALA A 194 9.73 1.77 3.49
CA ALA A 194 10.48 2.68 4.35
C ALA A 194 10.47 4.09 3.75
N MET A 195 10.20 5.08 4.58
CA MET A 195 10.12 6.49 4.20
C MET A 195 11.05 7.35 5.06
N GLU A 196 11.22 8.61 4.66
CA GLU A 196 11.98 9.58 5.44
C GLU A 196 11.48 9.68 6.88
N GLY A 197 12.36 10.06 7.82
CA GLY A 197 12.01 10.16 9.24
C GLY A 197 11.85 8.82 9.95
N ARG A 198 12.36 7.73 9.36
CA ARG A 198 12.21 6.35 9.87
C ARG A 198 10.74 5.91 9.97
N MET A 199 9.93 6.42 9.06
CA MET A 199 8.54 5.99 8.93
C MET A 199 8.44 4.70 8.12
N ILE A 200 7.46 3.87 8.46
CA ILE A 200 7.09 2.68 7.71
C ILE A 200 5.59 2.70 7.39
N ALA A 201 5.22 2.23 6.22
CA ALA A 201 3.82 2.15 5.79
C ALA A 201 3.62 1.00 4.81
N LEU A 202 2.39 0.55 4.66
CA LEU A 202 1.98 -0.29 3.54
C LEU A 202 1.54 0.60 2.36
N HIS A 203 1.81 0.13 1.14
CA HIS A 203 1.16 0.71 -0.02
C HIS A 203 -0.37 0.50 0.09
N PRO A 204 -1.23 1.46 -0.30
CA PRO A 204 -2.69 1.34 -0.13
C PRO A 204 -3.29 0.04 -0.68
N MET A 205 -2.81 -0.46 -1.82
CA MET A 205 -3.26 -1.75 -2.37
C MET A 205 -2.77 -2.92 -1.52
N MET A 206 -1.53 -2.87 -1.04
CA MET A 206 -1.00 -3.89 -0.13
C MET A 206 -1.76 -3.92 1.19
N GLN A 207 -2.11 -2.74 1.73
CA GLN A 207 -2.91 -2.65 2.93
C GLN A 207 -4.28 -3.33 2.74
N LYS A 208 -4.95 -3.08 1.60
CA LYS A 208 -6.23 -3.71 1.29
C LYS A 208 -6.10 -5.24 1.20
N VAL A 209 -5.11 -5.76 0.45
CA VAL A 209 -4.85 -7.21 0.35
C VAL A 209 -4.57 -7.78 1.75
N THR A 210 -3.72 -7.13 2.54
CA THR A 210 -3.40 -7.58 3.90
C THR A 210 -4.64 -7.64 4.79
N MET A 211 -5.52 -6.63 4.74
CA MET A 211 -6.77 -6.61 5.49
C MET A 211 -7.68 -7.78 5.13
N GLU A 212 -7.84 -8.07 3.84
CA GLU A 212 -8.69 -9.16 3.36
C GLU A 212 -8.12 -10.54 3.71
N GLU A 213 -6.79 -10.72 3.58
CA GLU A 213 -6.13 -11.99 3.84
C GLU A 213 -5.98 -12.29 5.34
N THR A 214 -5.65 -11.28 6.15
CA THR A 214 -5.31 -11.50 7.56
C THR A 214 -6.47 -11.23 8.50
N LYS A 215 -7.53 -10.59 8.03
CA LYS A 215 -8.78 -10.26 8.76
C LYS A 215 -8.46 -9.77 10.19
N PRO A 216 -7.92 -8.55 10.35
CA PRO A 216 -7.59 -8.01 11.66
C PRO A 216 -8.83 -8.00 12.56
N SER A 217 -8.71 -8.55 13.76
CA SER A 217 -9.76 -8.57 14.78
C SER A 217 -9.21 -8.12 16.12
N VAL A 218 -10.08 -7.90 17.09
CA VAL A 218 -9.68 -7.54 18.45
C VAL A 218 -8.76 -8.62 19.04
N GLN A 219 -9.03 -9.89 18.76
CA GLN A 219 -8.21 -10.99 19.26
C GLN A 219 -6.84 -11.04 18.57
N THR A 220 -6.80 -10.93 17.23
CA THR A 220 -5.55 -11.06 16.47
C THR A 220 -4.65 -9.84 16.58
N CYS A 221 -5.20 -8.65 16.91
CA CYS A 221 -4.46 -7.40 17.10
C CYS A 221 -4.39 -6.95 18.56
N HIS A 222 -4.66 -7.82 19.50
CA HIS A 222 -4.75 -7.55 20.94
C HIS A 222 -3.52 -6.78 21.49
N THR A 223 -2.29 -7.16 21.13
CA THR A 223 -1.07 -6.48 21.61
C THR A 223 -1.02 -5.02 21.19
N LEU A 224 -1.37 -4.72 19.94
CA LEU A 224 -1.47 -3.36 19.42
C LEU A 224 -2.53 -2.58 20.19
N LEU A 225 -3.73 -3.15 20.32
CA LEU A 225 -4.87 -2.50 20.96
C LEU A 225 -4.62 -2.20 22.45
N GLU A 226 -4.04 -3.14 23.19
CA GLU A 226 -3.65 -2.91 24.60
C GLU A 226 -2.62 -1.77 24.71
N SER A 227 -1.62 -1.76 23.83
CA SER A 227 -0.59 -0.72 23.84
C SER A 227 -1.19 0.65 23.57
N LEU A 228 -2.07 0.77 22.56
CA LEU A 228 -2.78 2.01 22.24
C LEU A 228 -3.68 2.45 23.40
N GLN A 229 -4.43 1.53 24.01
CA GLN A 229 -5.26 1.83 25.19
C GLN A 229 -4.44 2.36 26.37
N GLN A 230 -3.31 1.71 26.68
CA GLN A 230 -2.41 2.14 27.76
C GLN A 230 -1.86 3.56 27.53
N ILE A 231 -1.54 3.89 26.27
CA ILE A 231 -1.04 5.20 25.90
C ILE A 231 -2.13 6.26 26.05
N CYS A 232 -3.35 5.98 25.61
CA CYS A 232 -4.50 6.89 25.80
C CYS A 232 -4.79 7.21 27.26
N LEU A 233 -4.48 6.28 28.16
CA LEU A 233 -4.69 6.47 29.60
C LEU A 233 -3.55 7.26 30.29
N ARG A 234 -2.39 7.41 29.65
CA ARG A 234 -1.24 8.16 30.17
C ARG A 234 -1.34 9.62 29.73
N HIS A 235 -1.50 10.55 30.66
CA HIS A 235 -1.50 11.98 30.38
C HIS A 235 -0.07 12.52 30.18
N GLY A 236 0.18 13.24 29.09
CA GLY A 236 1.23 14.24 28.95
C GLY A 236 2.48 13.83 28.18
N GLU A 237 2.41 13.68 26.87
CA GLU A 237 3.59 13.56 25.98
C GLU A 237 3.44 14.39 24.68
N GLU A 238 4.53 14.55 23.91
CA GLU A 238 4.68 15.50 22.80
C GLU A 238 3.60 15.45 21.69
N VAL A 239 3.23 16.62 21.18
CA VAL A 239 2.15 16.83 20.19
C VAL A 239 2.32 15.99 18.91
N SER A 240 3.54 15.75 18.43
CA SER A 240 3.83 14.93 17.25
C SER A 240 3.46 13.46 17.43
N TYR A 241 3.68 12.94 18.65
CA TYR A 241 3.33 11.59 19.05
C TYR A 241 1.81 11.37 19.02
N TYR A 242 1.06 12.33 19.55
CA TYR A 242 -0.40 12.25 19.57
C TYR A 242 -1.00 12.21 18.16
N LYS A 243 -0.45 12.95 17.20
CA LYS A 243 -0.98 12.95 15.83
C LYS A 243 -0.97 11.54 15.22
N GLN A 244 0.14 10.81 15.30
CA GLN A 244 0.25 9.45 14.78
C GLN A 244 -0.64 8.48 15.55
N LEU A 245 -0.72 8.65 16.87
CA LEU A 245 -1.58 7.86 17.72
C LEU A 245 -3.06 8.04 17.34
N PHE A 246 -3.55 9.27 17.23
CA PHE A 246 -4.94 9.55 16.87
C PHE A 246 -5.28 9.03 15.46
N GLN A 247 -4.42 9.22 14.49
CA GLN A 247 -4.61 8.68 13.14
C GLN A 247 -4.71 7.16 13.13
N THR A 248 -3.88 6.49 13.93
CA THR A 248 -3.91 5.03 14.05
C THR A 248 -5.18 4.56 14.77
N ILE A 249 -5.57 5.21 15.86
CA ILE A 249 -6.79 4.87 16.62
C ILE A 249 -8.03 5.07 15.74
N GLU A 250 -8.14 6.19 15.04
CA GLU A 250 -9.25 6.46 14.12
C GLU A 250 -9.34 5.37 13.04
N PHE A 251 -8.20 4.98 12.48
CA PHE A 251 -8.15 3.93 11.47
C PHE A 251 -8.53 2.56 12.04
N VAL A 252 -8.03 2.22 13.24
CA VAL A 252 -8.37 0.98 13.94
C VAL A 252 -9.88 0.90 14.21
N ILE A 253 -10.49 1.96 14.75
CA ILE A 253 -11.93 1.99 15.06
C ILE A 253 -12.77 1.75 13.79
N ASN A 254 -12.33 2.26 12.65
CA ASN A 254 -13.07 2.17 11.40
C ASN A 254 -12.84 0.85 10.63
N GLN A 255 -11.79 0.11 10.93
CA GLN A 255 -11.38 -1.07 10.14
C GLN A 255 -11.47 -2.39 10.92
N ILE A 256 -11.40 -2.36 12.24
CA ILE A 256 -11.43 -3.58 13.03
C ILE A 256 -12.88 -4.07 13.18
N GLU A 257 -13.13 -5.30 12.83
CA GLU A 257 -14.43 -5.91 13.06
C GLU A 257 -14.62 -6.17 14.56
N ASN A 258 -15.79 -5.78 15.08
CA ASN A 258 -16.21 -6.18 16.42
C ASN A 258 -16.71 -7.62 16.32
N ASP A 259 -16.01 -8.54 16.97
CA ASP A 259 -16.44 -9.95 17.15
C ASP A 259 -17.70 -10.04 18.02
#